data_a32b8fea7c8cc74f193c8af817b92655
#
_entry.id   a32b8fea7c8cc74f193c8af817b92655
#
_cell.length_a   1.000
_cell.length_b   1.000
_cell.length_c   1.000
_cell.angle_alpha   90.00
_cell.angle_beta   90.00
_cell.angle_gamma   90.00
#
_symmetry.space_group_name_H-M   'P 1'
#
loop_
_entity.id
_entity.type
_entity.pdbx_description
1 polymer ?
#
loop_
_entity_poly.entity_id
_entity_poly.type
_entity_poly.pdbx_seq_one_letter_code
_entity_poly.pdbx_strand_id
1 'polypeptide(L)'
;MRLQNDLISELFYMKINGIGVTSPDQEMNMMNQGIVRIGGDVFGAFDDEVITALTNTQDLIGAVLRIHFCLEEFLNIWCNKVTDNKDFFDFGFIGFDKKIKIAVKLGLPENLSIIFKLFNSIRNKYAHDTSAKITIEQLNDIRIKIDSLPNFGSQPIPKCDDPLFETPVGDKILSWNGINISTKDRIVFLYFVFSMKILGAYVAEFHKRGISFNYVR
;
A
#
# COMPACT_ATOMS: atom_id res chain seq x y z
N MET A 1 7.49 24.65 3.51
CA MET A 1 6.73 23.81 4.47
C MET A 1 5.22 23.68 4.16
N ARG A 2 4.52 24.66 3.60
CA ARG A 2 3.11 24.51 3.16
C ARG A 2 2.94 23.71 1.87
N LEU A 3 3.85 23.75 0.94
CA LEU A 3 3.76 23.08 -0.37
C LEU A 3 3.90 21.52 -0.32
N GLN A 4 4.49 20.98 0.74
CA GLN A 4 4.67 19.52 0.90
C GLN A 4 3.42 18.81 1.44
N ASN A 5 2.66 19.46 2.29
CA ASN A 5 1.38 18.90 2.78
C ASN A 5 0.32 18.84 1.67
N ASP A 6 0.38 19.79 0.71
CA ASP A 6 -0.53 19.79 -0.43
C ASP A 6 -0.24 18.65 -1.41
N LEU A 7 1.03 18.26 -1.59
CA LEU A 7 1.41 17.20 -2.54
C LEU A 7 0.92 15.80 -2.09
N ILE A 8 0.81 15.57 -0.80
CA ILE A 8 0.39 14.28 -0.24
C ILE A 8 -1.12 14.20 -0.12
N SER A 9 -1.78 15.27 0.26
CA SER A 9 -3.22 15.37 0.13
C SER A 9 -3.64 15.20 -1.34
N GLU A 10 -2.88 15.72 -2.30
CA GLU A 10 -3.10 15.52 -3.74
C GLU A 10 -2.72 14.11 -4.23
N LEU A 11 -1.68 13.47 -3.70
CA LEU A 11 -1.32 12.08 -4.05
C LEU A 11 -2.35 11.05 -3.55
N PHE A 12 -2.98 11.30 -2.41
CA PHE A 12 -4.11 10.50 -1.94
C PHE A 12 -5.44 10.96 -2.57
N TYR A 13 -5.50 12.18 -3.09
CA TYR A 13 -6.65 12.71 -3.79
C TYR A 13 -6.59 12.33 -5.27
N MET A 14 -6.73 11.04 -5.57
CA MET A 14 -7.08 10.61 -6.92
C MET A 14 -8.49 11.12 -7.20
N LYS A 15 -8.61 12.29 -7.82
CA LYS A 15 -9.84 12.78 -8.41
C LYS A 15 -10.20 11.88 -9.60
N ILE A 16 -10.78 10.73 -9.28
CA ILE A 16 -11.40 9.86 -10.27
C ILE A 16 -12.72 10.54 -10.60
N ASN A 17 -12.72 11.29 -11.69
CA ASN A 17 -13.93 11.87 -12.21
C ASN A 17 -14.97 10.76 -12.40
N GLY A 18 -15.96 10.71 -11.52
CA GLY A 18 -17.19 9.96 -11.70
C GLY A 18 -17.48 8.78 -10.80
N ILE A 19 -16.68 8.47 -9.77
CA ILE A 19 -16.98 7.33 -8.90
C ILE A 19 -16.93 7.75 -7.43
N GLY A 20 -18.09 7.69 -6.78
CA GLY A 20 -18.25 7.82 -5.34
C GLY A 20 -18.76 9.19 -4.89
N VAL A 21 -19.95 9.16 -4.36
CA VAL A 21 -20.78 10.30 -3.97
C VAL A 21 -20.26 10.88 -2.65
N THR A 22 -19.34 11.84 -2.75
CA THR A 22 -19.19 12.85 -1.71
C THR A 22 -19.79 14.14 -2.24
N SER A 23 -20.54 14.88 -1.40
CA SER A 23 -21.04 16.18 -1.82
C SER A 23 -19.87 17.16 -2.01
N PRO A 24 -19.96 18.14 -2.96
CA PRO A 24 -18.90 19.12 -3.17
C PRO A 24 -18.50 19.88 -1.89
N ASP A 25 -19.42 20.05 -0.97
CA ASP A 25 -19.19 20.69 0.33
C ASP A 25 -18.36 19.81 1.28
N GLN A 26 -18.52 18.50 1.22
CA GLN A 26 -17.69 17.56 1.99
C GLN A 26 -16.27 17.47 1.43
N GLU A 27 -16.12 17.49 0.10
CA GLU A 27 -14.82 17.53 -0.56
C GLU A 27 -14.06 18.81 -0.23
N MET A 28 -14.73 19.96 -0.27
CA MET A 28 -14.11 21.26 0.05
C MET A 28 -13.71 21.37 1.52
N ASN A 29 -14.51 20.78 2.42
CA ASN A 29 -14.19 20.79 3.86
C ASN A 29 -13.02 19.85 4.20
N MET A 30 -12.86 18.73 3.48
CA MET A 30 -11.73 17.81 3.61
C MET A 30 -10.42 18.41 3.05
N MET A 31 -10.49 19.14 1.93
CA MET A 31 -9.35 19.90 1.39
C MET A 31 -8.82 20.97 2.36
N ASN A 32 -9.70 21.65 3.08
CA ASN A 32 -9.33 22.69 4.05
C ASN A 32 -8.70 22.14 5.33
N GLN A 33 -8.84 20.85 5.63
CA GLN A 33 -8.29 20.22 6.83
C GLN A 33 -7.00 19.45 6.59
N GLY A 34 -6.54 19.29 5.34
CA GLY A 34 -5.32 18.56 5.00
C GLY A 34 -5.34 17.08 5.42
N ILE A 35 -6.52 16.53 5.74
CA ILE A 35 -6.68 15.17 6.24
C ILE A 35 -7.29 14.31 5.14
N VAL A 36 -6.49 13.42 4.57
CA VAL A 36 -7.00 12.35 3.73
C VAL A 36 -7.39 11.19 4.63
N ARG A 37 -8.67 10.91 4.73
CA ARG A 37 -9.17 9.76 5.48
C ARG A 37 -9.23 8.55 4.54
N ILE A 38 -8.39 7.55 4.81
CA ILE A 38 -8.50 6.25 4.18
C ILE A 38 -9.44 5.41 5.03
N GLY A 39 -10.45 4.85 4.40
CA GLY A 39 -11.49 4.08 5.07
C GLY A 39 -12.19 3.12 4.10
N GLY A 40 -13.44 2.78 4.38
CA GLY A 40 -14.22 1.90 3.52
C GLY A 40 -13.60 0.52 3.39
N ASP A 41 -13.42 0.06 2.16
CA ASP A 41 -12.94 -1.29 1.86
C ASP A 41 -11.47 -1.57 2.26
N VAL A 42 -10.66 -0.51 2.52
CA VAL A 42 -9.22 -0.61 2.84
C VAL A 42 -8.88 -0.17 4.26
N PHE A 43 -9.86 0.06 5.10
CA PHE A 43 -9.66 0.61 6.45
C PHE A 43 -8.63 -0.18 7.28
N GLY A 44 -8.68 -1.52 7.27
CA GLY A 44 -7.75 -2.35 8.04
C GLY A 44 -6.29 -2.22 7.62
N ALA A 45 -6.01 -1.95 6.33
CA ALA A 45 -4.64 -1.79 5.82
C ALA A 45 -4.01 -0.42 6.14
N PHE A 46 -4.85 0.58 6.45
CA PHE A 46 -4.44 1.97 6.69
C PHE A 46 -4.97 2.54 8.01
N ASP A 47 -5.29 1.68 8.95
CA ASP A 47 -5.67 2.09 10.30
C ASP A 47 -4.56 2.92 10.95
N ASP A 48 -4.93 4.00 11.65
CA ASP A 48 -3.99 4.90 12.32
C ASP A 48 -3.09 4.16 13.32
N GLU A 49 -3.61 3.13 14.01
CA GLU A 49 -2.83 2.31 14.92
C GLU A 49 -1.77 1.49 14.17
N VAL A 50 -2.11 0.94 13.00
CA VAL A 50 -1.17 0.19 12.14
C VAL A 50 -0.08 1.12 11.63
N ILE A 51 -0.44 2.31 11.14
CA ILE A 51 0.50 3.32 10.66
C ILE A 51 1.43 3.75 11.79
N THR A 52 0.89 4.09 12.94
CA THR A 52 1.66 4.48 14.13
C THR A 52 2.61 3.35 14.58
N ALA A 53 2.13 2.12 14.58
CA ALA A 53 2.96 0.97 14.94
C ALA A 53 4.09 0.72 13.93
N LEU A 54 3.87 0.93 12.63
CA LEU A 54 4.89 0.78 11.59
C LEU A 54 5.97 1.87 11.69
N THR A 55 5.58 3.11 11.99
CA THR A 55 6.51 4.23 12.04
C THR A 55 7.30 4.30 13.34
N ASN A 56 6.66 4.01 14.49
CA ASN A 56 7.25 4.20 15.81
C ASN A 56 8.00 2.98 16.34
N THR A 57 7.74 1.78 15.82
CA THR A 57 8.53 0.61 16.23
C THR A 57 9.99 0.74 15.82
N GLN A 58 10.89 0.31 16.69
CA GLN A 58 12.31 0.10 16.37
C GLN A 58 12.57 -1.34 15.91
N ASP A 59 11.60 -2.23 16.08
CA ASP A 59 11.69 -3.63 15.71
C ASP A 59 11.42 -3.82 14.22
N LEU A 60 12.48 -4.20 13.50
CA LEU A 60 12.40 -4.48 12.07
C LEU A 60 11.53 -5.71 11.78
N ILE A 61 11.60 -6.76 12.60
CA ILE A 61 10.80 -7.98 12.42
C ILE A 61 9.33 -7.67 12.62
N GLY A 62 9.00 -6.93 13.67
CA GLY A 62 7.63 -6.47 13.93
C GLY A 62 7.09 -5.61 12.79
N ALA A 63 7.90 -4.73 12.20
CA ALA A 63 7.50 -3.95 11.02
C ALA A 63 7.22 -4.85 9.81
N VAL A 64 8.10 -5.82 9.53
CA VAL A 64 7.92 -6.78 8.42
C VAL A 64 6.65 -7.61 8.59
N LEU A 65 6.35 -8.08 9.80
CA LEU A 65 5.14 -8.84 10.06
C LEU A 65 3.87 -7.99 9.89
N ARG A 66 3.86 -6.74 10.37
CA ARG A 66 2.73 -5.82 10.16
C ARG A 66 2.51 -5.52 8.68
N ILE A 67 3.58 -5.24 7.94
CA ILE A 67 3.51 -5.07 6.47
C ILE A 67 2.88 -6.31 5.82
N HIS A 68 3.31 -7.50 6.25
CA HIS A 68 2.76 -8.74 5.71
C HIS A 68 1.25 -8.87 5.95
N PHE A 69 0.75 -8.56 7.15
CA PHE A 69 -0.68 -8.57 7.44
C PHE A 69 -1.46 -7.55 6.61
N CYS A 70 -0.93 -6.34 6.44
CA CYS A 70 -1.56 -5.34 5.58
C CYS A 70 -1.61 -5.78 4.11
N LEU A 71 -0.55 -6.41 3.62
CA LEU A 71 -0.51 -6.96 2.25
C LEU A 71 -1.46 -8.14 2.09
N GLU A 72 -1.64 -8.95 3.12
CA GLU A 72 -2.62 -10.04 3.13
C GLU A 72 -4.05 -9.49 3.04
N GLU A 73 -4.32 -8.38 3.73
CA GLU A 73 -5.61 -7.69 3.65
C GLU A 73 -5.90 -7.18 2.23
N PHE A 74 -4.94 -6.62 1.52
CA PHE A 74 -5.13 -6.26 0.10
C PHE A 74 -5.52 -7.46 -0.76
N LEU A 75 -4.92 -8.64 -0.54
CA LEU A 75 -5.31 -9.87 -1.26
C LEU A 75 -6.73 -10.32 -0.89
N ASN A 76 -7.12 -10.20 0.37
CA ASN A 76 -8.48 -10.50 0.83
C ASN A 76 -9.48 -9.56 0.14
N ILE A 77 -9.21 -8.25 0.16
CA ILE A 77 -10.04 -7.23 -0.51
C ILE A 77 -10.22 -7.57 -2.00
N TRP A 78 -9.13 -7.89 -2.71
CA TRP A 78 -9.21 -8.26 -4.11
C TRP A 78 -10.16 -9.45 -4.33
N CYS A 79 -9.92 -10.55 -3.61
CA CYS A 79 -10.69 -11.78 -3.79
C CYS A 79 -12.15 -11.58 -3.39
N ASN A 80 -12.43 -10.91 -2.27
CA ASN A 80 -13.78 -10.61 -1.80
C ASN A 80 -14.56 -9.79 -2.84
N LYS A 81 -13.95 -8.74 -3.38
CA LYS A 81 -14.60 -7.85 -4.34
C LYS A 81 -14.87 -8.51 -5.69
N VAL A 82 -13.89 -9.26 -6.22
CA VAL A 82 -14.02 -9.91 -7.53
C VAL A 82 -15.03 -11.05 -7.50
N THR A 83 -15.21 -11.70 -6.36
CA THR A 83 -16.15 -12.83 -6.20
C THR A 83 -17.50 -12.42 -5.62
N ASP A 84 -17.66 -11.15 -5.24
CA ASP A 84 -18.81 -10.64 -4.47
C ASP A 84 -19.09 -11.47 -3.20
N ASN A 85 -18.01 -11.96 -2.56
CA ASN A 85 -18.08 -12.75 -1.33
C ASN A 85 -17.18 -12.10 -0.27
N LYS A 86 -17.78 -11.51 0.77
CA LYS A 86 -17.07 -10.77 1.82
C LYS A 86 -16.10 -11.66 2.62
N ASP A 87 -16.37 -12.95 2.71
CA ASP A 87 -15.63 -13.91 3.51
C ASP A 87 -15.01 -15.01 2.63
N PHE A 88 -14.50 -14.62 1.43
CA PHE A 88 -14.00 -15.56 0.43
C PHE A 88 -12.99 -16.58 0.96
N PHE A 89 -12.17 -16.18 1.94
CA PHE A 89 -11.17 -17.07 2.55
C PHE A 89 -11.59 -17.66 3.90
N ASP A 90 -12.85 -17.51 4.32
CA ASP A 90 -13.36 -18.06 5.59
C ASP A 90 -13.73 -19.55 5.51
N PHE A 91 -12.79 -20.37 5.04
CA PHE A 91 -12.91 -21.83 4.97
C PHE A 91 -11.68 -22.57 5.50
N GLY A 92 -10.87 -21.90 6.31
CA GLY A 92 -9.69 -22.44 6.95
C GLY A 92 -8.40 -21.73 6.60
N PHE A 93 -7.28 -22.20 7.14
CA PHE A 93 -5.98 -21.55 6.93
C PHE A 93 -5.49 -21.68 5.49
N ILE A 94 -5.27 -20.54 4.86
CA ILE A 94 -4.66 -20.44 3.53
C ILE A 94 -3.40 -19.60 3.63
N GLY A 95 -2.27 -20.22 3.33
CA GLY A 95 -0.99 -19.50 3.32
C GLY A 95 -0.92 -18.43 2.23
N PHE A 96 -0.17 -17.38 2.52
CA PHE A 96 -0.06 -16.17 1.69
C PHE A 96 0.27 -16.44 0.21
N ASP A 97 1.20 -17.36 -0.09
CA ASP A 97 1.52 -17.75 -1.47
C ASP A 97 0.34 -18.35 -2.22
N LYS A 98 -0.53 -19.09 -1.51
CA LYS A 98 -1.75 -19.63 -2.10
C LYS A 98 -2.76 -18.51 -2.36
N LYS A 99 -2.89 -17.55 -1.44
CA LYS A 99 -3.74 -16.34 -1.64
C LYS A 99 -3.30 -15.56 -2.86
N ILE A 100 -1.99 -15.32 -3.06
CA ILE A 100 -1.47 -14.66 -4.27
C ILE A 100 -1.87 -15.44 -5.53
N LYS A 101 -1.68 -16.75 -5.55
CA LYS A 101 -2.04 -17.60 -6.72
C LYS A 101 -3.52 -17.55 -7.03
N ILE A 102 -4.37 -17.57 -6.02
CA ILE A 102 -5.83 -17.45 -6.17
C ILE A 102 -6.18 -16.06 -6.71
N ALA A 103 -5.64 -14.99 -6.12
CA ALA A 103 -5.88 -13.63 -6.58
C ALA A 103 -5.48 -13.42 -8.06
N VAL A 104 -4.34 -13.99 -8.49
CA VAL A 104 -3.92 -13.98 -9.91
C VAL A 104 -4.91 -14.74 -10.79
N LYS A 105 -5.42 -15.89 -10.35
CA LYS A 105 -6.46 -16.64 -11.09
C LYS A 105 -7.77 -15.86 -11.19
N LEU A 106 -8.06 -14.99 -10.21
CA LEU A 106 -9.18 -14.06 -10.21
C LEU A 106 -8.85 -12.75 -10.94
N GLY A 107 -7.70 -12.69 -11.63
CA GLY A 107 -7.30 -11.59 -12.51
C GLY A 107 -6.56 -10.44 -11.83
N LEU A 108 -5.96 -10.67 -10.64
CA LEU A 108 -4.98 -9.72 -10.09
C LEU A 108 -3.82 -9.53 -11.08
N PRO A 109 -3.44 -8.29 -11.43
CA PRO A 109 -2.32 -8.04 -12.32
C PRO A 109 -1.03 -8.73 -11.87
N GLU A 110 -0.35 -9.42 -12.79
CA GLU A 110 0.79 -10.27 -12.46
C GLU A 110 1.98 -9.46 -11.92
N ASN A 111 2.18 -8.22 -12.40
CA ASN A 111 3.20 -7.31 -11.92
C ASN A 111 3.02 -6.95 -10.43
N LEU A 112 1.78 -6.82 -9.93
CA LEU A 112 1.51 -6.68 -8.51
C LEU A 112 1.87 -7.96 -7.75
N SER A 113 1.51 -9.13 -8.29
CA SER A 113 1.78 -10.41 -7.64
C SER A 113 3.28 -10.66 -7.38
N ILE A 114 4.14 -10.17 -8.28
CA ILE A 114 5.60 -10.25 -8.12
C ILE A 114 6.05 -9.50 -6.87
N ILE A 115 5.52 -8.31 -6.62
CA ILE A 115 5.91 -7.48 -5.47
C ILE A 115 5.40 -8.09 -4.17
N PHE A 116 4.16 -8.61 -4.15
CA PHE A 116 3.65 -9.38 -3.01
C PHE A 116 4.59 -10.54 -2.64
N LYS A 117 5.09 -11.30 -3.65
CA LYS A 117 6.03 -12.41 -3.43
C LYS A 117 7.37 -11.94 -2.87
N LEU A 118 7.88 -10.79 -3.33
CA LEU A 118 9.13 -10.23 -2.82
C LEU A 118 9.01 -9.83 -1.33
N PHE A 119 7.94 -9.15 -0.93
CA PHE A 119 7.69 -8.88 0.49
C PHE A 119 7.53 -10.16 1.31
N ASN A 120 6.81 -11.17 0.77
CA ASN A 120 6.65 -12.45 1.45
C ASN A 120 7.98 -13.19 1.61
N SER A 121 8.91 -13.07 0.66
CA SER A 121 10.24 -13.68 0.77
C SER A 121 11.04 -13.11 1.94
N ILE A 122 10.95 -11.80 2.17
CA ILE A 122 11.55 -11.14 3.35
C ILE A 122 10.92 -11.67 4.64
N ARG A 123 9.60 -11.73 4.71
CA ARG A 123 8.88 -12.25 5.89
C ARG A 123 9.26 -13.70 6.19
N ASN A 124 9.31 -14.55 5.17
CA ASN A 124 9.65 -15.96 5.34
C ASN A 124 11.09 -16.14 5.84
N LYS A 125 12.02 -15.29 5.39
CA LYS A 125 13.40 -15.30 5.87
C LYS A 125 13.46 -15.11 7.39
N TYR A 126 12.70 -14.15 7.95
CA TYR A 126 12.63 -13.94 9.40
C TYR A 126 11.84 -15.02 10.15
N ALA A 127 10.87 -15.65 9.52
CA ALA A 127 10.13 -16.76 10.15
C ALA A 127 11.01 -18.00 10.39
N HIS A 128 12.07 -18.18 9.58
CA HIS A 128 13.00 -19.31 9.69
C HIS A 128 14.30 -18.95 10.41
N ASP A 129 14.71 -17.69 10.40
CA ASP A 129 15.94 -17.22 11.02
C ASP A 129 15.75 -15.79 11.54
N THR A 130 15.61 -15.66 12.85
CA THR A 130 15.46 -14.36 13.52
C THR A 130 16.73 -13.50 13.47
N SER A 131 17.88 -14.10 13.18
CA SER A 131 19.16 -13.40 12.97
C SER A 131 19.36 -12.92 11.52
N ALA A 132 18.45 -13.29 10.61
CA ALA A 132 18.52 -12.89 9.22
C ALA A 132 18.57 -11.37 9.06
N LYS A 133 19.31 -10.91 8.07
CA LYS A 133 19.38 -9.48 7.72
C LYS A 133 18.76 -9.25 6.35
N ILE A 134 17.94 -8.20 6.25
CA ILE A 134 17.52 -7.68 4.97
C ILE A 134 18.70 -6.91 4.37
N THR A 135 19.07 -7.26 3.15
CA THR A 135 20.13 -6.56 2.44
C THR A 135 19.56 -5.40 1.62
N ILE A 136 20.38 -4.42 1.29
CA ILE A 136 19.97 -3.30 0.46
C ILE A 136 19.60 -3.76 -0.96
N GLU A 137 20.23 -4.82 -1.46
CA GLU A 137 19.94 -5.42 -2.75
C GLU A 137 18.51 -5.98 -2.78
N GLN A 138 18.08 -6.69 -1.74
CA GLN A 138 16.72 -7.21 -1.61
C GLN A 138 15.67 -6.07 -1.62
N LEU A 139 15.96 -4.98 -0.91
CA LEU A 139 15.07 -3.82 -0.93
C LEU A 139 15.09 -3.11 -2.29
N ASN A 140 16.24 -3.05 -2.95
CA ASN A 140 16.37 -2.46 -4.27
C ASN A 140 15.61 -3.26 -5.33
N ASP A 141 15.58 -4.59 -5.24
CA ASP A 141 14.75 -5.42 -6.11
C ASP A 141 13.26 -5.08 -5.97
N ILE A 142 12.77 -4.91 -4.73
CA ILE A 142 11.40 -4.47 -4.48
C ILE A 142 11.17 -3.09 -5.07
N ARG A 143 12.07 -2.13 -4.83
CA ARG A 143 12.01 -0.77 -5.34
C ARG A 143 11.86 -0.74 -6.87
N ILE A 144 12.75 -1.43 -7.58
CA ILE A 144 12.73 -1.49 -9.04
C ILE A 144 11.40 -2.03 -9.56
N LYS A 145 10.83 -3.05 -8.91
CA LYS A 145 9.52 -3.59 -9.30
C LYS A 145 8.39 -2.62 -9.02
N ILE A 146 8.41 -1.90 -7.89
CA ILE A 146 7.43 -0.85 -7.59
C ILE A 146 7.53 0.27 -8.62
N ASP A 147 8.74 0.72 -8.96
CA ASP A 147 8.97 1.79 -9.94
C ASP A 147 8.58 1.40 -11.38
N SER A 148 8.55 0.09 -11.68
CA SER A 148 8.10 -0.43 -12.97
C SER A 148 6.57 -0.54 -13.09
N LEU A 149 5.83 -0.39 -12.00
CA LEU A 149 4.37 -0.38 -12.07
C LEU A 149 3.87 0.87 -12.79
N PRO A 150 2.81 0.75 -13.61
CA PRO A 150 2.19 1.90 -14.22
C PRO A 150 1.64 2.86 -13.16
N ASN A 151 1.58 4.12 -13.49
CA ASN A 151 0.85 5.09 -12.69
C ASN A 151 -0.64 4.99 -13.00
N PHE A 152 -1.44 4.98 -11.95
CA PHE A 152 -2.89 4.99 -12.02
C PHE A 152 -3.38 6.36 -11.51
N GLY A 153 -4.27 7.00 -12.25
CA GLY A 153 -4.80 8.32 -11.90
C GLY A 153 -4.10 9.49 -12.59
N SER A 154 -4.53 10.69 -12.25
CA SER A 154 -4.09 11.95 -12.89
C SER A 154 -2.73 12.43 -12.39
N GLN A 155 -2.33 12.05 -11.21
CA GLN A 155 -1.04 12.42 -10.61
C GLN A 155 -0.10 11.21 -10.61
N PRO A 156 1.06 11.29 -11.29
CA PRO A 156 2.04 10.21 -11.23
C PRO A 156 2.71 10.17 -9.86
N ILE A 157 2.78 8.98 -9.27
CA ILE A 157 3.61 8.74 -8.10
C ILE A 157 5.07 8.78 -8.56
N PRO A 158 5.93 9.62 -7.96
CA PRO A 158 7.34 9.69 -8.32
C PRO A 158 8.02 8.32 -8.17
N LYS A 159 9.16 8.13 -8.82
CA LYS A 159 9.98 6.95 -8.57
C LYS A 159 10.50 6.96 -7.14
N CYS A 160 10.62 5.78 -6.54
CA CYS A 160 11.10 5.67 -5.17
C CYS A 160 12.50 6.26 -4.98
N ASP A 161 13.36 6.21 -6.00
CA ASP A 161 14.72 6.75 -5.98
C ASP A 161 14.84 8.21 -6.43
N ASP A 162 13.72 8.89 -6.67
CA ASP A 162 13.75 10.34 -6.89
C ASP A 162 14.27 11.04 -5.62
N PRO A 163 15.35 11.84 -5.71
CA PRO A 163 15.94 12.50 -4.55
C PRO A 163 14.99 13.46 -3.82
N LEU A 164 13.95 13.94 -4.51
CA LEU A 164 12.96 14.86 -3.96
C LEU A 164 11.72 14.14 -3.45
N PHE A 165 11.63 12.82 -3.64
CA PHE A 165 10.46 12.08 -3.19
C PHE A 165 10.55 11.71 -1.72
N GLU A 166 9.80 12.40 -0.93
CA GLU A 166 9.59 12.17 0.49
C GLU A 166 8.10 12.00 0.76
N THR A 167 7.74 11.10 1.66
CA THR A 167 6.34 10.89 2.07
C THR A 167 6.22 10.95 3.58
N PRO A 168 5.32 11.77 4.14
CA PRO A 168 4.98 11.69 5.55
C PRO A 168 4.18 10.41 5.82
N VAL A 169 4.58 9.71 6.87
CA VAL A 169 3.93 8.50 7.35
C VAL A 169 3.85 8.61 8.87
N GLY A 170 2.67 8.86 9.41
CA GLY A 170 2.51 9.26 10.80
C GLY A 170 3.33 10.53 11.09
N ASP A 171 4.13 10.51 12.15
CA ASP A 171 4.97 11.64 12.55
C ASP A 171 6.34 11.69 11.86
N LYS A 172 6.61 10.80 10.91
CA LYS A 172 7.89 10.70 10.20
C LYS A 172 7.77 11.06 8.73
N ILE A 173 8.86 11.63 8.20
CA ILE A 173 9.07 11.77 6.77
C ILE A 173 9.98 10.63 6.33
N LEU A 174 9.48 9.80 5.42
CA LEU A 174 10.20 8.66 4.88
C LEU A 174 10.62 8.93 3.43
N SER A 175 11.80 8.45 3.05
CA SER A 175 12.31 8.50 1.69
C SER A 175 13.23 7.31 1.42
N TRP A 176 13.58 7.06 0.17
CA TRP A 176 14.57 6.04 -0.17
C TRP A 176 16.01 6.53 0.03
N ASN A 177 16.28 7.78 -0.37
CA ASN A 177 17.62 8.37 -0.45
C ASN A 177 18.01 9.25 0.75
N GLY A 178 17.19 9.31 1.79
CA GLY A 178 17.47 10.16 2.93
C GLY A 178 18.78 9.79 3.66
N ILE A 179 19.39 10.79 4.30
CA ILE A 179 20.60 10.61 5.10
C ILE A 179 20.26 9.77 6.34
N ASN A 180 21.04 8.72 6.62
CA ASN A 180 20.87 7.84 7.79
C ASN A 180 19.53 7.09 7.86
N ILE A 181 18.90 6.82 6.72
CA ILE A 181 17.67 6.03 6.67
C ILE A 181 17.95 4.58 7.05
N SER A 182 17.24 4.08 8.04
CA SER A 182 17.35 2.69 8.48
C SER A 182 16.76 1.71 7.46
N THR A 183 17.19 0.45 7.51
CA THR A 183 16.59 -0.65 6.72
C THR A 183 15.07 -0.75 6.97
N LYS A 184 14.66 -0.55 8.23
CA LYS A 184 13.26 -0.53 8.62
C LYS A 184 12.50 0.61 7.92
N ASP A 185 13.03 1.82 7.95
CA ASP A 185 12.35 2.98 7.35
C ASP A 185 12.26 2.83 5.82
N ARG A 186 13.28 2.25 5.17
CA ARG A 186 13.22 1.93 3.74
C ARG A 186 12.13 0.92 3.39
N ILE A 187 12.00 -0.19 4.13
CA ILE A 187 10.95 -1.17 3.83
C ILE A 187 9.56 -0.62 4.09
N VAL A 188 9.40 0.21 5.13
CA VAL A 188 8.14 0.91 5.42
C VAL A 188 7.82 1.91 4.30
N PHE A 189 8.79 2.69 3.83
CA PHE A 189 8.63 3.58 2.68
C PHE A 189 8.16 2.80 1.43
N LEU A 190 8.85 1.72 1.08
CA LEU A 190 8.49 0.88 -0.09
C LEU A 190 7.07 0.30 0.06
N TYR A 191 6.70 -0.12 1.26
CA TYR A 191 5.34 -0.60 1.53
C TYR A 191 4.30 0.49 1.25
N PHE A 192 4.51 1.72 1.74
CA PHE A 192 3.57 2.82 1.50
C PHE A 192 3.46 3.19 0.02
N VAL A 193 4.58 3.31 -0.69
CA VAL A 193 4.55 3.58 -2.13
C VAL A 193 3.83 2.45 -2.89
N PHE A 194 4.09 1.19 -2.53
CA PHE A 194 3.40 0.05 -3.13
C PHE A 194 1.91 0.06 -2.83
N SER A 195 1.51 0.37 -1.61
CA SER A 195 0.10 0.45 -1.21
C SER A 195 -0.67 1.52 -2.00
N MET A 196 -0.07 2.68 -2.23
CA MET A 196 -0.66 3.72 -3.09
C MET A 196 -0.86 3.20 -4.52
N LYS A 197 0.12 2.48 -5.08
CA LYS A 197 0.00 1.89 -6.43
C LYS A 197 -1.00 0.75 -6.49
N ILE A 198 -1.13 -0.07 -5.43
CA ILE A 198 -2.19 -1.09 -5.33
C ILE A 198 -3.57 -0.43 -5.37
N LEU A 199 -3.80 0.62 -4.59
CA LEU A 199 -5.08 1.33 -4.56
C LEU A 199 -5.45 1.84 -5.95
N GLY A 200 -4.52 2.50 -6.64
CA GLY A 200 -4.75 2.96 -8.00
C GLY A 200 -5.07 1.83 -8.97
N ALA A 201 -4.35 0.70 -8.88
CA ALA A 201 -4.59 -0.47 -9.70
C ALA A 201 -5.96 -1.09 -9.40
N TYR A 202 -6.34 -1.20 -8.13
CA TYR A 202 -7.65 -1.74 -7.72
C TYR A 202 -8.80 -0.88 -8.23
N VAL A 203 -8.71 0.43 -8.04
CA VAL A 203 -9.72 1.35 -8.57
C VAL A 203 -9.87 1.18 -10.08
N ALA A 204 -8.77 1.15 -10.84
CA ALA A 204 -8.81 1.02 -12.29
C ALA A 204 -9.41 -0.33 -12.72
N GLU A 205 -9.00 -1.43 -12.09
CA GLU A 205 -9.49 -2.76 -12.44
C GLU A 205 -10.93 -3.02 -12.01
N PHE A 206 -11.32 -2.57 -10.81
CA PHE A 206 -12.69 -2.72 -10.33
C PHE A 206 -13.66 -1.86 -11.16
N HIS A 207 -13.25 -0.65 -11.52
CA HIS A 207 -14.05 0.18 -12.42
C HIS A 207 -14.32 -0.50 -13.77
N LYS A 208 -13.27 -1.07 -14.41
CA LYS A 208 -13.43 -1.83 -15.66
C LYS A 208 -14.41 -2.99 -15.55
N ARG A 209 -14.55 -3.57 -14.37
CA ARG A 209 -15.41 -4.71 -14.07
C ARG A 209 -16.79 -4.32 -13.54
N GLY A 210 -17.07 -3.01 -13.37
CA GLY A 210 -18.30 -2.52 -12.75
C GLY A 210 -18.42 -2.88 -11.26
N ILE A 211 -17.29 -3.12 -10.58
CA ILE A 211 -17.24 -3.47 -9.15
C ILE A 211 -17.14 -2.18 -8.33
N SER A 212 -18.04 -2.00 -7.38
CA SER A 212 -17.97 -0.88 -6.43
C SER A 212 -16.83 -1.05 -5.46
N PHE A 213 -15.98 -0.01 -5.35
CA PHE A 213 -14.84 0.01 -4.44
C PHE A 213 -14.73 1.37 -3.77
N ASN A 214 -14.74 1.39 -2.44
CA ASN A 214 -14.68 2.61 -1.65
C ASN A 214 -13.44 2.60 -0.75
N TYR A 215 -12.54 3.57 -0.94
CA TYR A 215 -11.31 3.75 -0.15
C TYR A 215 -11.31 5.06 0.65
N VAL A 216 -12.36 5.86 0.54
CA VAL A 216 -12.59 7.11 1.29
C VAL A 216 -13.91 7.00 2.04
N ARG A 217 -13.95 7.44 3.29
CA ARG A 217 -15.17 7.59 4.10
C ARG A 217 -15.50 9.05 4.32
#